data_219d656c547dedba86b10fc883b09979
#
_entry.id   219d656c547dedba86b10fc883b09979
#
_cell.length_a   1.000
_cell.length_b   1.000
_cell.length_c   1.000
_cell.angle_alpha   90.00
_cell.angle_beta   90.00
_cell.angle_gamma   90.00
#
_symmetry.space_group_name_H-M   'P 1'
#
loop_
_entity.id
_entity.type
_entity.pdbx_description
1 polymer ?
#
loop_
_entity_poly.entity_id
_entity_poly.type
_entity_poly.pdbx_seq_one_letter_code
_entity_poly.pdbx_strand_id
1 'polypeptide(L)'
;TRDFANNIGAEIMGRNKFGPQRGPWADYDWQGWWGDEPPFHTPVFVLTHYERPSFTLSDTTFHFLDASPEDALERAFAAADGKDVRIGGGVATVKEFLDADLIDTMHVAVAPIELGRGERLWTSPDELTDRFHLERIPSASGMVHHLFWRK
;
A
#
# COMPACT_ATOMS: atom_id res chain seq x y z
N THR A 1 5.30 -5.20 20.61
CA THR A 1 5.02 -4.48 19.35
C THR A 1 5.44 -5.34 18.18
N ARG A 2 4.55 -5.51 17.22
CA ARG A 2 4.81 -6.29 16.02
C ARG A 2 5.39 -5.40 14.92
N ASP A 3 6.44 -5.87 14.28
CA ASP A 3 7.03 -5.18 13.14
C ASP A 3 6.70 -5.97 11.87
N PHE A 4 5.82 -5.41 11.03
CA PHE A 4 5.37 -6.04 9.80
C PHE A 4 6.17 -5.58 8.57
N ALA A 5 7.18 -4.74 8.76
CA ALA A 5 7.84 -4.06 7.65
C ALA A 5 9.33 -4.39 7.50
N ASN A 6 9.84 -5.39 8.20
CA ASN A 6 11.28 -5.65 8.22
C ASN A 6 11.75 -6.71 7.21
N ASN A 7 10.87 -7.24 6.39
CA ASN A 7 11.23 -8.27 5.39
C ASN A 7 10.53 -8.00 4.06
N ILE A 8 10.55 -6.74 3.60
CA ILE A 8 9.83 -6.33 2.40
C ILE A 8 10.74 -6.47 1.18
N GLY A 9 10.28 -7.22 0.17
CA GLY A 9 11.00 -7.43 -1.08
C GLY A 9 10.35 -6.76 -2.28
N ALA A 10 9.09 -6.31 -2.16
CA ALA A 10 8.39 -5.55 -3.20
C ALA A 10 7.27 -4.75 -2.57
N GLU A 11 6.83 -3.68 -3.25
CA GLU A 11 5.73 -2.86 -2.78
C GLU A 11 4.69 -2.69 -3.88
N ILE A 12 3.42 -2.61 -3.48
CA ILE A 12 2.31 -2.29 -4.36
C ILE A 12 1.66 -1.01 -3.84
N MET A 13 1.35 -0.08 -4.74
CA MET A 13 0.60 1.12 -4.39
C MET A 13 -0.38 1.47 -5.50
N GLY A 14 -1.42 2.21 -5.15
CA GLY A 14 -2.33 2.76 -6.14
C GLY A 14 -1.77 4.03 -6.77
N ARG A 15 -2.27 4.36 -7.94
CA ARG A 15 -1.83 5.56 -8.66
C ARG A 15 -2.02 6.85 -7.86
N ASN A 16 -3.07 6.91 -7.04
CA ASN A 16 -3.36 8.10 -6.22
C ASN A 16 -2.26 8.37 -5.19
N LYS A 17 -1.62 7.32 -4.70
CA LYS A 17 -0.47 7.46 -3.81
C LYS A 17 0.79 7.88 -4.56
N PHE A 18 0.95 7.41 -5.80
CA PHE A 18 2.12 7.75 -6.62
C PHE A 18 2.13 9.23 -7.02
N GLY A 19 0.97 9.80 -7.37
CA GLY A 19 0.92 11.18 -7.81
C GLY A 19 -0.49 11.70 -8.05
N PRO A 20 -0.58 12.99 -8.39
CA PRO A 20 -1.87 13.68 -8.54
C PRO A 20 -2.52 13.51 -9.91
N GLN A 21 -1.78 13.04 -10.93
CA GLN A 21 -2.29 12.95 -12.28
C GLN A 21 -3.37 11.88 -12.40
N ARG A 22 -4.36 12.15 -13.24
CA ARG A 22 -5.48 11.25 -13.53
C ARG A 22 -5.60 11.02 -15.03
N GLY A 23 -6.17 9.87 -15.41
CA GLY A 23 -6.37 9.53 -16.82
C GLY A 23 -5.07 9.23 -17.55
N PRO A 24 -5.04 9.37 -18.88
CA PRO A 24 -3.81 9.18 -19.64
C PRO A 24 -2.70 10.11 -19.16
N TRP A 25 -1.47 9.62 -19.17
CA TRP A 25 -0.32 10.41 -18.74
C TRP A 25 -0.07 11.53 -19.78
N ALA A 26 -0.10 12.79 -19.33
CA ALA A 26 0.20 13.93 -20.21
C ALA A 26 1.69 13.93 -20.61
N ASP A 27 2.54 13.52 -19.68
CA ASP A 27 3.97 13.31 -19.88
C ASP A 27 4.46 12.30 -18.84
N TYR A 28 5.75 11.98 -18.88
CA TYR A 28 6.36 11.05 -17.93
C TYR A 28 7.35 11.76 -16.98
N ASP A 29 7.22 13.06 -16.85
CA ASP A 29 8.13 13.86 -15.99
C ASP A 29 7.88 13.61 -14.51
N TRP A 30 6.63 13.32 -14.12
CA TRP A 30 6.32 13.03 -12.73
C TRP A 30 6.85 11.66 -12.34
N GLN A 31 7.71 11.64 -11.31
CA GLN A 31 8.37 10.41 -10.84
C GLN A 31 8.07 10.10 -9.37
N GLY A 32 6.94 10.57 -8.85
CA GLY A 32 6.50 10.32 -7.48
C GLY A 32 6.88 11.46 -6.54
N TRP A 33 6.51 11.28 -5.28
CA TRP A 33 6.67 12.32 -4.25
C TRP A 33 8.02 12.27 -3.53
N TRP A 34 8.87 11.26 -3.81
CA TRP A 34 9.98 10.89 -2.94
C TRP A 34 11.34 11.41 -3.40
N GLY A 35 11.41 12.10 -4.52
CA GLY A 35 12.68 12.62 -5.07
C GLY A 35 13.57 11.53 -5.66
N ASP A 36 14.86 11.80 -5.71
CA ASP A 36 15.82 10.94 -6.40
C ASP A 36 16.18 9.67 -5.65
N GLU A 37 15.89 9.61 -4.36
CA GLU A 37 16.20 8.46 -3.50
C GLU A 37 14.96 7.98 -2.75
N PRO A 38 13.99 7.34 -3.44
CA PRO A 38 12.81 6.84 -2.76
C PRO A 38 13.17 5.84 -1.65
N PRO A 39 12.39 5.80 -0.57
CA PRO A 39 12.74 5.00 0.61
C PRO A 39 12.47 3.50 0.48
N PHE A 40 11.96 3.04 -0.66
CA PHE A 40 11.49 1.66 -0.79
C PHE A 40 12.62 0.65 -0.98
N HIS A 41 13.63 0.98 -1.79
CA HIS A 41 14.79 0.11 -2.07
C HIS A 41 14.40 -1.26 -2.64
N THR A 42 13.23 -1.34 -3.30
CA THR A 42 12.66 -2.56 -3.86
C THR A 42 11.92 -2.22 -5.14
N PRO A 43 11.54 -3.24 -5.96
CA PRO A 43 10.56 -2.99 -7.02
C PRO A 43 9.24 -2.48 -6.42
N VAL A 44 8.67 -1.47 -7.06
CA VAL A 44 7.37 -0.88 -6.68
C VAL A 44 6.42 -1.02 -7.86
N PHE A 45 5.25 -1.59 -7.62
CA PHE A 45 4.22 -1.77 -8.63
C PHE A 45 3.09 -0.78 -8.38
N VAL A 46 2.92 0.16 -9.32
CA VAL A 46 1.87 1.17 -9.27
C VAL A 46 0.68 0.68 -10.08
N LEU A 47 -0.46 0.49 -9.43
CA LEU A 47 -1.68 0.03 -10.10
C LEU A 47 -2.39 1.21 -10.74
N THR A 48 -2.59 1.13 -12.06
CA THR A 48 -3.18 2.19 -12.86
C THR A 48 -3.87 1.59 -14.08
N HIS A 49 -4.91 2.24 -14.59
CA HIS A 49 -5.54 1.85 -15.85
C HIS A 49 -4.77 2.34 -17.08
N TYR A 50 -3.76 3.19 -16.88
CA TYR A 50 -2.95 3.75 -17.96
C TYR A 50 -1.49 3.46 -17.67
N GLU A 51 -0.93 2.47 -18.35
CA GLU A 51 0.46 2.08 -18.15
C GLU A 51 1.42 3.12 -18.71
N ARG A 52 2.64 3.12 -18.21
CA ARG A 52 3.74 3.94 -18.73
C ARG A 52 5.04 3.16 -18.56
N PRO A 53 6.14 3.60 -19.22
CA PRO A 53 7.43 2.92 -19.06
C PRO A 53 7.91 2.90 -17.61
N SER A 54 8.51 1.79 -17.20
CA SER A 54 9.16 1.68 -15.89
C SER A 54 10.38 2.60 -15.83
N PHE A 55 10.71 3.05 -14.62
CA PHE A 55 11.93 3.83 -14.41
C PHE A 55 12.53 3.49 -13.05
N THR A 56 13.83 3.79 -12.91
CA THR A 56 14.57 3.52 -11.68
C THR A 56 15.11 4.81 -11.10
N LEU A 57 14.89 5.02 -9.81
CA LEU A 57 15.47 6.10 -9.03
C LEU A 57 16.29 5.47 -7.90
N SER A 58 17.62 5.64 -7.93
CA SER A 58 18.53 4.97 -7.01
C SER A 58 18.36 3.45 -7.11
N ASP A 59 17.92 2.78 -6.04
CA ASP A 59 17.70 1.34 -6.01
C ASP A 59 16.20 0.96 -5.97
N THR A 60 15.32 1.91 -6.32
CA THR A 60 13.87 1.68 -6.41
C THR A 60 13.45 1.74 -7.87
N THR A 61 12.81 0.68 -8.37
CA THR A 61 12.26 0.64 -9.73
C THR A 61 10.75 0.67 -9.67
N PHE A 62 10.14 1.63 -10.35
CA PHE A 62 8.69 1.78 -10.44
C PHE A 62 8.18 1.11 -11.72
N HIS A 63 7.26 0.17 -11.56
CA HIS A 63 6.54 -0.49 -12.64
C HIS A 63 5.07 -0.06 -12.60
N PHE A 64 4.45 0.06 -13.76
CA PHE A 64 3.06 0.52 -13.87
C PHE A 64 2.23 -0.58 -14.49
N LEU A 65 1.20 -1.05 -13.76
CA LEU A 65 0.40 -2.20 -14.14
C LEU A 65 -1.09 -1.87 -14.19
N ASP A 66 -1.75 -2.33 -15.26
CA ASP A 66 -3.21 -2.45 -15.30
C ASP A 66 -3.54 -3.92 -15.03
N ALA A 67 -3.68 -4.28 -13.77
CA ALA A 67 -3.83 -5.67 -13.34
C ALA A 67 -4.82 -5.77 -12.18
N SER A 68 -5.43 -6.95 -12.04
CA SER A 68 -6.24 -7.26 -10.85
C SER A 68 -5.36 -7.35 -9.61
N PRO A 69 -5.94 -7.24 -8.39
CA PRO A 69 -5.17 -7.42 -7.16
C PRO A 69 -4.41 -8.75 -7.13
N GLU A 70 -5.02 -9.85 -7.58
CA GLU A 70 -4.40 -11.17 -7.61
C GLU A 70 -3.19 -11.21 -8.54
N ASP A 71 -3.34 -10.67 -9.75
CA ASP A 71 -2.24 -10.65 -10.74
C ASP A 71 -1.11 -9.73 -10.31
N ALA A 72 -1.44 -8.57 -9.74
CA ALA A 72 -0.46 -7.65 -9.20
C ALA A 72 0.35 -8.29 -8.08
N LEU A 73 -0.33 -9.00 -7.18
CA LEU A 73 0.31 -9.68 -6.07
C LEU A 73 1.23 -10.79 -6.55
N GLU A 74 0.82 -11.57 -7.55
CA GLU A 74 1.65 -12.62 -8.15
C GLU A 74 2.94 -12.03 -8.73
N ARG A 75 2.84 -10.93 -9.46
CA ARG A 75 4.01 -10.26 -10.03
C ARG A 75 4.93 -9.71 -8.94
N ALA A 76 4.34 -9.14 -7.89
CA ALA A 76 5.11 -8.58 -6.78
C ALA A 76 5.85 -9.69 -6.01
N PHE A 77 5.22 -10.81 -5.74
CA PHE A 77 5.89 -11.95 -5.09
C PHE A 77 7.01 -12.52 -5.95
N ALA A 78 6.82 -12.59 -7.27
CA ALA A 78 7.88 -13.03 -8.17
C ALA A 78 9.10 -12.10 -8.10
N ALA A 79 8.89 -10.80 -7.92
CA ALA A 79 9.95 -9.82 -7.81
C ALA A 79 10.54 -9.74 -6.39
N ALA A 80 9.80 -10.18 -5.38
CA ALA A 80 10.21 -10.05 -3.98
C ALA A 80 11.29 -11.04 -3.55
N ASP A 81 11.59 -12.02 -4.37
CA ASP A 81 12.68 -13.00 -4.13
C ASP A 81 12.52 -13.69 -2.77
N GLY A 82 11.33 -14.23 -2.50
CA GLY A 82 11.02 -14.95 -1.27
C GLY A 82 10.70 -14.07 -0.07
N LYS A 83 10.76 -12.75 -0.22
CA LYS A 83 10.41 -11.81 0.84
C LYS A 83 8.96 -11.42 0.78
N ASP A 84 8.53 -10.59 1.73
CA ASP A 84 7.15 -10.14 1.82
C ASP A 84 6.85 -9.04 0.82
N VAL A 85 5.57 -8.91 0.47
CA VAL A 85 5.04 -7.82 -0.35
C VAL A 85 4.22 -6.90 0.54
N ARG A 86 4.51 -5.61 0.45
CA ARG A 86 3.80 -4.57 1.20
C ARG A 86 2.84 -3.83 0.28
N ILE A 87 1.61 -3.61 0.77
CA ILE A 87 0.62 -2.79 0.08
C ILE A 87 0.57 -1.45 0.80
N GLY A 88 1.13 -0.42 0.16
CA GLY A 88 1.40 0.86 0.80
C GLY A 88 0.28 1.90 0.73
N GLY A 89 -0.82 1.60 0.08
CA GLY A 89 -1.95 2.53 -0.01
C GLY A 89 -2.21 3.01 -1.45
N GLY A 90 -3.13 3.96 -1.74
CA GLY A 90 -4.03 4.52 -0.72
C GLY A 90 -5.18 3.62 -0.29
N VAL A 91 -6.18 4.23 0.32
CA VAL A 91 -7.30 3.51 0.93
C VAL A 91 -8.05 2.63 -0.07
N ALA A 92 -8.35 3.13 -1.25
CA ALA A 92 -9.08 2.36 -2.26
C ALA A 92 -8.29 1.11 -2.66
N THR A 93 -6.97 1.21 -2.81
CA THR A 93 -6.11 0.08 -3.17
C THR A 93 -6.06 -0.94 -2.04
N VAL A 94 -5.85 -0.51 -0.81
CA VAL A 94 -5.85 -1.41 0.34
C VAL A 94 -7.19 -2.14 0.46
N LYS A 95 -8.28 -1.42 0.24
CA LYS A 95 -9.63 -1.99 0.32
C LYS A 95 -9.86 -3.05 -0.74
N GLU A 96 -9.36 -2.87 -1.96
CA GLU A 96 -9.44 -3.88 -3.02
C GLU A 96 -8.77 -5.20 -2.59
N PHE A 97 -7.56 -5.11 -2.03
CA PHE A 97 -6.84 -6.30 -1.55
C PHE A 97 -7.51 -6.92 -0.33
N LEU A 98 -8.06 -6.09 0.56
CA LEU A 98 -8.77 -6.57 1.74
C LEU A 98 -10.06 -7.30 1.35
N ASP A 99 -10.83 -6.75 0.42
CA ASP A 99 -12.07 -7.34 -0.07
C ASP A 99 -11.81 -8.66 -0.82
N ALA A 100 -10.66 -8.77 -1.48
CA ALA A 100 -10.24 -10.01 -2.16
C ALA A 100 -9.59 -11.02 -1.20
N ASP A 101 -9.51 -10.70 0.09
CA ASP A 101 -8.92 -11.54 1.14
C ASP A 101 -7.45 -11.89 0.89
N LEU A 102 -6.67 -10.91 0.42
CA LEU A 102 -5.26 -11.10 0.05
C LEU A 102 -4.29 -10.52 1.07
N ILE A 103 -4.78 -9.95 2.18
CA ILE A 103 -3.94 -9.32 3.20
C ILE A 103 -3.75 -10.27 4.38
N ASP A 104 -2.51 -10.53 4.76
CA ASP A 104 -2.16 -11.36 5.91
C ASP A 104 -1.99 -10.54 7.19
N THR A 105 -1.36 -9.38 7.09
CA THR A 105 -1.15 -8.46 8.20
C THR A 105 -1.45 -7.04 7.75
N MET A 106 -1.87 -6.19 8.68
CA MET A 106 -2.19 -4.80 8.37
C MET A 106 -1.87 -3.91 9.55
N HIS A 107 -1.26 -2.75 9.28
CA HIS A 107 -1.02 -1.72 10.28
C HIS A 107 -1.69 -0.44 9.82
N VAL A 108 -2.62 0.07 10.63
CA VAL A 108 -3.32 1.32 10.36
C VAL A 108 -3.15 2.25 11.55
N ALA A 109 -2.57 3.41 11.31
CA ALA A 109 -2.45 4.45 12.31
C ALA A 109 -3.63 5.42 12.16
N VAL A 110 -4.39 5.61 13.23
CA VAL A 110 -5.56 6.48 13.24
C VAL A 110 -5.23 7.73 14.06
N ALA A 111 -5.25 8.89 13.40
CA ALA A 111 -5.04 10.17 14.06
C ALA A 111 -6.30 10.60 14.82
N PRO A 112 -6.17 11.34 15.94
CA PRO A 112 -7.32 11.81 16.71
C PRO A 112 -7.98 13.04 16.07
N ILE A 113 -8.16 12.99 14.74
CA ILE A 113 -8.72 14.08 13.94
C ILE A 113 -9.84 13.52 13.07
N GLU A 114 -10.97 14.19 13.08
CA GLU A 114 -12.08 13.85 12.22
C GLU A 114 -12.13 14.82 11.05
N LEU A 115 -11.96 14.30 9.83
CA LEU A 115 -11.92 15.13 8.63
C LEU A 115 -13.31 15.44 8.06
N GLY A 116 -14.30 14.64 8.44
CA GLY A 116 -15.68 14.79 7.96
C GLY A 116 -15.93 14.30 6.54
N ARG A 117 -14.90 14.04 5.77
CA ARG A 117 -15.00 13.52 4.41
C ARG A 117 -13.73 12.77 4.02
N GLY A 118 -13.80 12.05 2.92
CA GLY A 118 -12.71 11.24 2.41
C GLY A 118 -13.10 9.78 2.36
N GLU A 119 -12.20 8.95 1.83
CA GLU A 119 -12.44 7.51 1.76
C GLU A 119 -12.21 6.85 3.12
N ARG A 120 -13.07 5.88 3.43
CA ARG A 120 -12.95 5.09 4.65
C ARG A 120 -12.53 3.68 4.33
N LEU A 121 -11.55 3.16 5.09
CA LEU A 121 -11.13 1.78 4.98
C LEU A 121 -12.17 0.83 5.61
N TRP A 122 -12.83 1.30 6.68
CA TRP A 122 -13.88 0.55 7.39
C TRP A 122 -14.86 1.52 8.05
N THR A 123 -16.00 0.98 8.46
CA THR A 123 -16.91 1.71 9.37
C THR A 123 -16.36 1.64 10.79
N SER A 124 -15.90 0.45 11.18
CA SER A 124 -15.21 0.22 12.46
C SER A 124 -14.14 -0.86 12.26
N PRO A 125 -12.96 -0.74 12.89
CA PRO A 125 -11.95 -1.78 12.80
C PRO A 125 -12.43 -3.12 13.34
N ASP A 126 -13.43 -3.13 14.20
CA ASP A 126 -13.98 -4.37 14.78
C ASP A 126 -14.67 -5.24 13.72
N GLU A 127 -15.10 -4.69 12.58
CA GLU A 127 -15.72 -5.48 11.52
C GLU A 127 -14.77 -6.50 10.88
N LEU A 128 -13.46 -6.37 11.11
CA LEU A 128 -12.45 -7.28 10.60
C LEU A 128 -12.09 -8.41 11.56
N THR A 129 -12.67 -8.45 12.77
CA THR A 129 -12.30 -9.43 13.79
C THR A 129 -12.75 -10.85 13.47
N ASP A 130 -13.60 -11.05 12.48
CA ASP A 130 -13.95 -12.39 11.98
C ASP A 130 -12.75 -13.08 11.30
N ARG A 131 -11.90 -12.31 10.63
CA ARG A 131 -10.78 -12.81 9.83
C ARG A 131 -9.42 -12.54 10.45
N PHE A 132 -9.32 -11.50 11.30
CA PHE A 132 -8.05 -11.02 11.83
C PHE A 132 -8.10 -10.91 13.35
N HIS A 133 -6.96 -11.19 13.97
CA HIS A 133 -6.70 -10.72 15.33
C HIS A 133 -6.44 -9.22 15.28
N LEU A 134 -6.86 -8.50 16.29
CA LEU A 134 -6.69 -7.05 16.37
C LEU A 134 -6.02 -6.67 17.68
N GLU A 135 -4.95 -5.87 17.58
CA GLU A 135 -4.29 -5.26 18.72
C GLU A 135 -4.30 -3.75 18.54
N ARG A 136 -4.71 -3.02 19.58
CA ARG A 136 -4.73 -1.55 19.58
C ARG A 136 -3.62 -1.04 20.47
N ILE A 137 -2.78 -0.15 19.93
CA ILE A 137 -1.66 0.43 20.68
C ILE A 137 -1.77 1.95 20.62
N PRO A 138 -2.18 2.62 21.72
CA PRO A 138 -2.19 4.07 21.76
C PRO A 138 -0.75 4.60 21.86
N SER A 139 -0.52 5.77 21.27
CA SER A 139 0.77 6.44 21.32
C SER A 139 0.63 7.77 22.09
N ALA A 140 1.79 8.32 22.50
CA ALA A 140 1.84 9.58 23.24
C ALA A 140 1.31 10.76 22.40
N SER A 141 1.32 10.66 21.08
CA SER A 141 0.80 11.71 20.19
C SER A 141 -0.72 11.69 20.05
N GLY A 142 -1.41 10.74 20.67
CA GLY A 142 -2.85 10.57 20.55
C GLY A 142 -3.28 9.68 19.40
N MET A 143 -2.35 9.21 18.57
CA MET A 143 -2.66 8.25 17.52
C MET A 143 -2.91 6.88 18.11
N VAL A 144 -3.81 6.13 17.49
CA VAL A 144 -4.06 4.74 17.85
C VAL A 144 -3.61 3.86 16.69
N HIS A 145 -2.69 2.95 16.97
CA HIS A 145 -2.19 2.01 15.99
C HIS A 145 -3.00 0.72 16.07
N HIS A 146 -3.62 0.35 14.95
CA HIS A 146 -4.36 -0.89 14.82
C HIS A 146 -3.50 -1.89 14.08
N LEU A 147 -3.16 -2.99 14.73
CA LEU A 147 -2.39 -4.07 14.14
C LEU A 147 -3.30 -5.28 13.92
N PHE A 148 -3.36 -5.74 12.69
CA PHE A 148 -4.18 -6.87 12.30
C PHE A 148 -3.30 -7.99 11.78
N TRP A 149 -3.60 -9.23 12.15
CA TRP A 149 -2.95 -10.39 11.54
C TRP A 149 -3.97 -11.51 11.41
N ARG A 150 -3.81 -12.28 10.34
CA ARG A 150 -4.77 -13.31 9.97
C ARG A 150 -4.90 -14.37 11.05
N LYS A 151 -6.14 -14.79 11.30
CA LYS A 151 -6.42 -15.91 12.20
C LYS A 151 -5.98 -17.26 11.62
#